data_98a38f3fd006e85968198e1b7069ad60
#
_entry.id   98a38f3fd006e85968198e1b7069ad60
#
_cell.length_a   1.000
_cell.length_b   1.000
_cell.length_c   1.000
_cell.angle_alpha   90.00
_cell.angle_beta   90.00
_cell.angle_gamma   90.00
#
_symmetry.space_group_name_H-M   'P 1'
#
loop_
_entity.id
_entity.type
_entity.pdbx_description
1 polymer ?
#
loop_
_entity_poly.entity_id
_entity_poly.type
_entity_poly.pdbx_seq_one_letter_code
_entity_poly.pdbx_strand_id
1 'polypeptide(L)'
;MGGGAGLVCAYWIAFFHSDLTLPRFVHDLTNPQVVQLTTVYIGFESAFPLADLLVAVTSALAAFYLVGRDAKAVLFGLVASGALGFLAFIDISFNLLHGLYAPARMLKDGGLVLEALINLTCLAGSIASIWRLWGHPLRRAEDRASRIAANPG
;
A
#
# COMPACT_ATOMS: atom_id res chain seq x y z
N MET A 1 10.07 8.58 10.69
CA MET A 1 9.61 7.48 9.81
C MET A 1 8.86 6.34 10.53
N GLY A 2 8.72 6.34 11.84
CA GLY A 2 7.95 5.32 12.59
C GLY A 2 6.43 5.47 12.56
N GLY A 3 5.90 6.54 11.98
CA GLY A 3 4.45 6.80 12.00
C GLY A 3 3.61 5.91 11.06
N GLY A 4 4.18 5.41 9.96
CA GLY A 4 3.40 4.67 8.96
C GLY A 4 2.90 3.31 9.46
N ALA A 5 3.74 2.52 10.13
CA ALA A 5 3.33 1.22 10.65
C ALA A 5 2.24 1.34 11.73
N GLY A 6 2.32 2.37 12.59
CA GLY A 6 1.28 2.64 13.59
C GLY A 6 -0.07 3.02 12.97
N LEU A 7 -0.06 3.78 11.88
CA LEU A 7 -1.26 4.14 11.14
C LEU A 7 -1.91 2.94 10.46
N VAL A 8 -1.13 2.04 9.86
CA VAL A 8 -1.64 0.80 9.26
C VAL A 8 -2.30 -0.09 10.32
N CYS A 9 -1.65 -0.29 11.48
CA CYS A 9 -2.26 -1.06 12.57
C CYS A 9 -3.55 -0.42 13.09
N ALA A 10 -3.56 0.91 13.27
CA ALA A 10 -4.74 1.63 13.73
C ALA A 10 -5.90 1.53 12.71
N TYR A 11 -5.60 1.61 11.41
CA TYR A 11 -6.58 1.43 10.35
C TYR A 11 -7.25 0.05 10.44
N TRP A 12 -6.46 -1.05 10.53
CA TRP A 12 -7.01 -2.40 10.58
C TRP A 12 -7.75 -2.71 11.88
N ILE A 13 -7.29 -2.16 13.01
CA ILE A 13 -8.05 -2.24 14.26
C ILE A 13 -9.41 -1.55 14.08
N ALA A 14 -9.44 -0.36 13.49
CA ALA A 14 -10.68 0.34 13.21
C ALA A 14 -11.58 -0.43 12.22
N PHE A 15 -11.00 -1.01 11.18
CA PHE A 15 -11.73 -1.79 10.17
C PHE A 15 -12.47 -3.00 10.78
N PHE A 16 -11.81 -3.74 11.67
CA PHE A 16 -12.41 -4.93 12.28
C PHE A 16 -13.28 -4.65 13.52
N HIS A 17 -13.15 -3.46 14.13
CA HIS A 17 -13.82 -3.15 15.40
C HIS A 17 -14.80 -1.97 15.32
N SER A 18 -14.79 -1.23 14.21
CA SER A 18 -15.71 -0.10 14.06
C SER A 18 -16.13 0.08 12.60
N ASP A 19 -17.36 0.53 12.41
CA ASP A 19 -17.90 0.83 11.08
C ASP A 19 -17.34 2.15 10.48
N LEU A 20 -16.38 2.79 11.16
CA LEU A 20 -15.88 4.12 10.80
C LEU A 20 -15.09 4.14 9.48
N THR A 21 -14.45 3.01 9.14
CA THR A 21 -13.61 2.89 7.94
C THR A 21 -14.34 2.24 6.77
N LEU A 22 -15.52 1.66 7.01
CA LEU A 22 -16.29 1.00 5.95
C LEU A 22 -17.06 2.02 5.11
N PRO A 23 -17.10 1.85 3.79
CA PRO A 23 -17.99 2.64 2.91
C PRO A 23 -19.45 2.48 3.30
N ARG A 24 -20.24 3.53 3.13
CA ARG A 24 -21.66 3.55 3.56
C ARG A 24 -22.51 2.50 2.86
N PHE A 25 -22.18 2.11 1.63
CA PHE A 25 -22.96 1.11 0.90
C PHE A 25 -23.00 -0.25 1.62
N VAL A 26 -21.97 -0.56 2.42
CA VAL A 26 -21.88 -1.82 3.19
C VAL A 26 -23.06 -1.98 4.17
N HIS A 27 -23.65 -0.87 4.59
CA HIS A 27 -24.77 -0.85 5.55
C HIS A 27 -26.15 -0.93 4.89
N ASP A 28 -26.23 -0.90 3.55
CA ASP A 28 -27.50 -1.05 2.83
C ASP A 28 -27.86 -2.53 2.63
N LEU A 29 -28.50 -3.10 3.63
CA LEU A 29 -28.94 -4.49 3.63
C LEU A 29 -30.31 -4.70 2.95
N THR A 30 -30.92 -3.64 2.38
CA THR A 30 -32.25 -3.73 1.77
C THR A 30 -32.20 -4.22 0.33
N ASN A 31 -31.09 -4.02 -0.35
CA ASN A 31 -30.89 -4.42 -1.75
C ASN A 31 -30.02 -5.69 -1.85
N PRO A 32 -30.56 -6.83 -2.36
CA PRO A 32 -29.80 -8.08 -2.49
C PRO A 32 -28.49 -7.96 -3.29
N GLN A 33 -28.46 -7.10 -4.31
CA GLN A 33 -27.26 -6.86 -5.10
C GLN A 33 -26.17 -6.13 -4.29
N VAL A 34 -26.58 -5.21 -3.41
CA VAL A 34 -25.67 -4.51 -2.51
C VAL A 34 -25.15 -5.47 -1.44
N VAL A 35 -25.99 -6.35 -0.90
CA VAL A 35 -25.57 -7.38 0.06
C VAL A 35 -24.52 -8.29 -0.54
N GLN A 36 -24.73 -8.75 -1.79
CA GLN A 36 -23.74 -9.58 -2.49
C GLN A 36 -22.41 -8.82 -2.70
N LEU A 37 -22.49 -7.57 -3.17
CA LEU A 37 -21.31 -6.73 -3.36
C LEU A 37 -20.57 -6.49 -2.04
N THR A 38 -21.29 -6.25 -0.96
CA THR A 38 -20.73 -6.08 0.39
C THR A 38 -19.96 -7.32 0.83
N THR A 39 -20.50 -8.50 0.62
CA THR A 39 -19.84 -9.77 0.97
C THR A 39 -18.54 -9.93 0.21
N VAL A 40 -18.54 -9.63 -1.09
CA VAL A 40 -17.35 -9.70 -1.94
C VAL A 40 -16.32 -8.64 -1.52
N TYR A 41 -16.75 -7.41 -1.24
CA TYR A 41 -15.89 -6.32 -0.78
C TYR A 41 -15.21 -6.63 0.55
N ILE A 42 -15.97 -7.05 1.57
CA ILE A 42 -15.39 -7.41 2.87
C ILE A 42 -14.44 -8.61 2.75
N GLY A 43 -14.80 -9.61 1.94
CA GLY A 43 -13.91 -10.75 1.68
C GLY A 43 -12.60 -10.34 1.00
N PHE A 44 -12.66 -9.41 0.07
CA PHE A 44 -11.50 -8.84 -0.59
C PHE A 44 -10.62 -8.04 0.38
N GLU A 45 -11.20 -7.08 1.09
CA GLU A 45 -10.51 -6.24 2.07
C GLU A 45 -9.85 -7.07 3.18
N SER A 46 -10.49 -8.13 3.65
CA SER A 46 -9.94 -8.98 4.71
C SER A 46 -8.66 -9.73 4.32
N ALA A 47 -8.27 -9.74 3.04
CA ALA A 47 -7.01 -10.31 2.57
C ALA A 47 -5.82 -9.33 2.70
N PHE A 48 -6.08 -8.02 2.83
CA PHE A 48 -5.02 -6.99 2.84
C PHE A 48 -4.18 -6.91 4.12
N PRO A 49 -4.68 -7.21 5.35
CA PRO A 49 -3.90 -7.04 6.58
C PRO A 49 -2.53 -7.72 6.55
N LEU A 50 -2.46 -8.92 5.98
CA LEU A 50 -1.19 -9.65 5.87
C LEU A 50 -0.24 -9.00 4.86
N ALA A 51 -0.77 -8.52 3.75
CA ALA A 51 0.01 -7.83 2.73
C ALA A 51 0.50 -6.45 3.22
N ASP A 52 -0.34 -5.72 3.94
CA ASP A 52 0.04 -4.46 4.59
C ASP A 52 1.10 -4.65 5.68
N LEU A 53 1.02 -5.76 6.43
CA LEU A 53 2.06 -6.12 7.39
C LEU A 53 3.42 -6.32 6.68
N LEU A 54 3.43 -6.96 5.52
CA LEU A 54 4.65 -7.11 4.72
C LEU A 54 5.24 -5.74 4.32
N VAL A 55 4.38 -4.82 3.85
CA VAL A 55 4.80 -3.44 3.53
C VAL A 55 5.34 -2.73 4.76
N ALA A 56 4.68 -2.85 5.91
CA ALA A 56 5.09 -2.24 7.17
C ALA A 56 6.46 -2.77 7.64
N VAL A 57 6.65 -4.09 7.63
CA VAL A 57 7.92 -4.74 8.05
C VAL A 57 9.06 -4.36 7.11
N THR A 58 8.85 -4.44 5.80
CA THR A 58 9.90 -4.09 4.83
C THR A 58 10.25 -2.61 4.87
N SER A 59 9.27 -1.73 5.11
CA SER A 59 9.50 -0.29 5.32
C SER A 59 10.31 -0.02 6.59
N ALA A 60 10.01 -0.73 7.68
CA ALA A 60 10.76 -0.61 8.95
C ALA A 60 12.20 -1.08 8.78
N LEU A 61 12.44 -2.20 8.08
CA LEU A 61 13.78 -2.68 7.76
C LEU A 61 14.54 -1.69 6.88
N ALA A 62 13.88 -1.12 5.87
CA ALA A 62 14.49 -0.08 5.04
C ALA A 62 14.93 1.13 5.87
N ALA A 63 14.09 1.59 6.80
CA ALA A 63 14.41 2.70 7.68
C ALA A 63 15.57 2.35 8.64
N PHE A 64 15.58 1.15 9.22
CA PHE A 64 16.64 0.67 10.10
C PHE A 64 18.00 0.66 9.39
N TYR A 65 18.06 0.04 8.21
CA TYR A 65 19.30 -0.02 7.43
C TYR A 65 19.72 1.35 6.89
N LEU A 66 18.78 2.26 6.62
CA LEU A 66 19.09 3.61 6.19
C LEU A 66 19.85 4.41 7.26
N VAL A 67 19.49 4.24 8.53
CA VAL A 67 20.20 4.87 9.67
C VAL A 67 21.65 4.38 9.71
N GLY A 68 21.88 3.08 9.47
CA GLY A 68 23.21 2.47 9.38
C GLY A 68 23.96 2.75 8.07
N ARG A 69 23.35 3.49 7.12
CA ARG A 69 23.88 3.71 5.75
C ARG A 69 24.22 2.42 5.00
N ASP A 70 23.50 1.35 5.28
CA ASP A 70 23.65 0.05 4.62
C ASP A 70 22.85 0.03 3.30
N ALA A 71 23.41 -0.53 2.25
CA ALA A 71 22.78 -0.67 0.93
C ALA A 71 21.49 -1.51 0.97
N LYS A 72 21.33 -2.40 1.96
CA LYS A 72 20.09 -3.14 2.22
C LYS A 72 18.88 -2.22 2.41
N ALA A 73 19.08 -0.97 2.83
CA ALA A 73 18.01 0.03 2.89
C ALA A 73 17.31 0.22 1.54
N VAL A 74 18.09 0.24 0.45
CA VAL A 74 17.55 0.39 -0.90
C VAL A 74 16.77 -0.85 -1.32
N LEU A 75 17.29 -2.05 -1.02
CA LEU A 75 16.60 -3.31 -1.32
C LEU A 75 15.23 -3.37 -0.63
N PHE A 76 15.20 -3.20 0.70
CA PHE A 76 13.96 -3.26 1.46
C PHE A 76 13.00 -2.12 1.08
N GLY A 77 13.53 -0.93 0.77
CA GLY A 77 12.74 0.18 0.29
C GLY A 77 12.08 -0.09 -1.06
N LEU A 78 12.78 -0.72 -2.00
CA LEU A 78 12.21 -1.12 -3.29
C LEU A 78 11.16 -2.20 -3.13
N VAL A 79 11.37 -3.20 -2.26
CA VAL A 79 10.38 -4.24 -1.96
C VAL A 79 9.12 -3.62 -1.35
N ALA A 80 9.27 -2.76 -0.34
CA ALA A 80 8.14 -2.09 0.30
C ALA A 80 7.35 -1.23 -0.69
N SER A 81 8.06 -0.45 -1.52
CA SER A 81 7.41 0.42 -2.51
C SER A 81 6.71 -0.39 -3.60
N GLY A 82 7.32 -1.47 -4.08
CA GLY A 82 6.71 -2.36 -5.06
C GLY A 82 5.45 -3.04 -4.53
N ALA A 83 5.50 -3.55 -3.31
CA ALA A 83 4.35 -4.17 -2.65
C ALA A 83 3.21 -3.15 -2.43
N LEU A 84 3.51 -1.95 -1.94
CA LEU A 84 2.54 -0.88 -1.75
C LEU A 84 1.86 -0.48 -3.06
N GLY A 85 2.64 -0.32 -4.15
CA GLY A 85 2.10 0.02 -5.46
C GLY A 85 1.22 -1.09 -6.03
N PHE A 86 1.60 -2.35 -5.81
CA PHE A 86 0.82 -3.51 -6.24
C PHE A 86 -0.51 -3.61 -5.50
N LEU A 87 -0.52 -3.40 -4.18
CA LEU A 87 -1.75 -3.39 -3.38
C LEU A 87 -2.68 -2.28 -3.82
N ALA A 88 -2.18 -1.05 -3.96
CA ALA A 88 -2.99 0.07 -4.45
C ALA A 88 -3.55 -0.19 -5.87
N PHE A 89 -2.77 -0.83 -6.75
CA PHE A 89 -3.22 -1.18 -8.09
C PHE A 89 -4.35 -2.22 -8.08
N ILE A 90 -4.22 -3.27 -7.24
CA ILE A 90 -5.26 -4.30 -7.11
C ILE A 90 -6.55 -3.69 -6.57
N ASP A 91 -6.44 -2.85 -5.54
CA ASP A 91 -7.59 -2.22 -4.90
C ASP A 91 -8.31 -1.26 -5.87
N ILE A 92 -7.58 -0.40 -6.57
CA ILE A 92 -8.14 0.45 -7.63
C ILE A 92 -8.84 -0.41 -8.70
N SER A 93 -8.21 -1.50 -9.13
CA SER A 93 -8.77 -2.39 -10.14
C SER A 93 -10.06 -3.06 -9.67
N PHE A 94 -10.09 -3.54 -8.44
CA PHE A 94 -11.28 -4.12 -7.83
C PHE A 94 -12.43 -3.10 -7.80
N ASN A 95 -12.18 -1.91 -7.32
CA ASN A 95 -13.17 -0.85 -7.18
C ASN A 95 -13.72 -0.37 -8.54
N LEU A 96 -12.86 -0.29 -9.56
CA LEU A 96 -13.28 0.03 -10.92
C LEU A 96 -14.14 -1.08 -11.53
N LEU A 97 -13.73 -2.33 -11.42
CA LEU A 97 -14.44 -3.49 -11.98
C LEU A 97 -15.83 -3.69 -11.35
N HIS A 98 -15.97 -3.38 -10.07
CA HIS A 98 -17.25 -3.49 -9.35
C HIS A 98 -18.06 -2.19 -9.38
N GLY A 99 -17.59 -1.16 -10.10
CA GLY A 99 -18.29 0.12 -10.26
C GLY A 99 -18.41 0.91 -8.95
N LEU A 100 -17.54 0.66 -7.96
CA LEU A 100 -17.51 1.40 -6.70
C LEU A 100 -17.06 2.85 -6.92
N TYR A 101 -16.12 3.07 -7.83
CA TYR A 101 -15.65 4.41 -8.22
C TYR A 101 -16.52 5.09 -9.28
N ALA A 102 -17.72 4.58 -9.53
CA ALA A 102 -18.67 5.29 -10.39
C ALA A 102 -19.06 6.64 -9.77
N PRO A 103 -19.06 7.75 -10.54
CA PRO A 103 -19.30 9.10 -10.00
C PRO A 103 -20.60 9.20 -9.16
N ALA A 104 -21.66 8.53 -9.59
CA ALA A 104 -22.94 8.52 -8.87
C ALA A 104 -22.87 7.86 -7.47
N ARG A 105 -21.93 6.94 -7.25
CA ARG A 105 -21.67 6.33 -5.94
C ARG A 105 -20.74 7.20 -5.10
N MET A 106 -19.61 7.64 -5.68
CA MET A 106 -18.65 8.48 -4.97
C MET A 106 -19.27 9.78 -4.44
N LEU A 107 -20.19 10.40 -5.18
CA LEU A 107 -20.90 11.60 -4.72
C LEU A 107 -21.79 11.35 -3.48
N LYS A 108 -22.21 10.11 -3.25
CA LYS A 108 -23.08 9.73 -2.13
C LYS A 108 -22.32 9.12 -0.96
N ASP A 109 -21.11 8.64 -1.19
CA ASP A 109 -20.31 7.89 -0.23
C ASP A 109 -18.91 8.48 -0.08
N GLY A 110 -18.72 9.30 0.95
CA GLY A 110 -17.43 9.90 1.28
C GLY A 110 -16.35 8.87 1.64
N GLY A 111 -16.72 7.67 2.08
CA GLY A 111 -15.80 6.57 2.33
C GLY A 111 -15.11 6.12 1.05
N LEU A 112 -15.85 5.96 -0.05
CA LEU A 112 -15.28 5.62 -1.36
C LEU A 112 -14.35 6.71 -1.89
N VAL A 113 -14.65 7.98 -1.64
CA VAL A 113 -13.77 9.10 -2.01
C VAL A 113 -12.47 9.04 -1.23
N LEU A 114 -12.56 8.82 0.09
CA LEU A 114 -11.37 8.71 0.95
C LEU A 114 -10.50 7.52 0.53
N GLU A 115 -11.10 6.38 0.27
CA GLU A 115 -10.41 5.17 -0.21
C GLU A 115 -9.69 5.42 -1.53
N ALA A 116 -10.35 6.05 -2.50
CA ALA A 116 -9.75 6.42 -3.78
C ALA A 116 -8.53 7.34 -3.59
N LEU A 117 -8.62 8.33 -2.69
CA LEU A 117 -7.52 9.24 -2.38
C LEU A 117 -6.34 8.50 -1.72
N ILE A 118 -6.61 7.58 -0.79
CA ILE A 118 -5.59 6.74 -0.15
C ILE A 118 -4.88 5.91 -1.23
N ASN A 119 -5.61 5.22 -2.08
CA ASN A 119 -5.06 4.36 -3.12
C ASN A 119 -4.22 5.13 -4.15
N LEU A 120 -4.69 6.28 -4.61
CA LEU A 120 -3.94 7.15 -5.50
C LEU A 120 -2.66 7.67 -4.84
N THR A 121 -2.72 8.02 -3.56
CA THR A 121 -1.55 8.48 -2.79
C THR A 121 -0.53 7.36 -2.61
N CYS A 122 -0.98 6.15 -2.29
CA CYS A 122 -0.12 4.96 -2.18
C CYS A 122 0.55 4.63 -3.51
N LEU A 123 -0.19 4.66 -4.62
CA LEU A 123 0.35 4.40 -5.96
C LEU A 123 1.37 5.46 -6.36
N ALA A 124 1.05 6.74 -6.21
CA ALA A 124 1.96 7.84 -6.52
C ALA A 124 3.22 7.82 -5.63
N GLY A 125 3.04 7.57 -4.34
CA GLY A 125 4.14 7.43 -3.37
C GLY A 125 5.05 6.25 -3.68
N SER A 126 4.49 5.12 -4.10
CA SER A 126 5.22 3.94 -4.57
C SER A 126 6.11 4.28 -5.77
N ILE A 127 5.54 4.86 -6.82
CA ILE A 127 6.27 5.25 -8.05
C ILE A 127 7.39 6.23 -7.71
N ALA A 128 7.11 7.28 -6.94
CA ALA A 128 8.10 8.27 -6.53
C ALA A 128 9.24 7.65 -5.69
N SER A 129 8.91 6.72 -4.80
CA SER A 129 9.89 6.01 -3.97
C SER A 129 10.78 5.10 -4.79
N ILE A 130 10.21 4.31 -5.71
CA ILE A 130 10.97 3.45 -6.62
C ILE A 130 11.95 4.31 -7.44
N TRP A 131 11.48 5.41 -8.01
CA TRP A 131 12.34 6.31 -8.79
C TRP A 131 13.53 6.83 -7.97
N ARG A 132 13.26 7.34 -6.76
CA ARG A 132 14.32 7.88 -5.87
C ARG A 132 15.31 6.80 -5.45
N LEU A 133 14.81 5.62 -5.07
CA LEU A 133 15.66 4.52 -4.59
C LEU A 133 16.47 3.88 -5.71
N TRP A 134 15.93 3.82 -6.93
CA TRP A 134 16.66 3.27 -8.08
C TRP A 134 17.98 4.00 -8.37
N GLY A 135 18.01 5.32 -8.21
CA GLY A 135 19.20 6.15 -8.39
C GLY A 135 20.02 6.41 -7.12
N HIS A 136 19.68 5.75 -5.99
CA HIS A 136 20.28 6.10 -4.69
C HIS A 136 21.80 5.84 -4.64
N PRO A 137 22.59 6.75 -4.03
CA PRO A 137 24.06 6.62 -3.96
C PRO A 137 24.56 5.33 -3.31
N LEU A 138 23.87 4.80 -2.29
CA LEU A 138 24.25 3.55 -1.62
C LEU A 138 24.26 2.36 -2.60
N ARG A 139 23.26 2.25 -3.48
CA ARG A 139 23.21 1.23 -4.51
C ARG A 139 24.39 1.36 -5.48
N ARG A 140 24.67 2.58 -5.94
CA ARG A 140 25.79 2.83 -6.87
C ARG A 140 27.14 2.53 -6.27
N ALA A 141 27.32 2.75 -4.96
CA ALA A 141 28.54 2.43 -4.25
C ALA A 141 28.78 0.91 -4.19
N GLU A 142 27.74 0.13 -3.92
CA GLU A 142 27.78 -1.33 -3.90
C GLU A 142 28.10 -1.91 -5.29
N ASP A 143 27.41 -1.43 -6.34
CA ASP A 143 27.67 -1.83 -7.72
C ASP A 143 29.12 -1.55 -8.13
N ARG A 144 29.70 -0.42 -7.69
CA ARG A 144 31.11 -0.05 -7.95
C ARG A 144 32.07 -0.96 -7.21
N ALA A 145 31.82 -1.22 -5.92
CA ALA A 145 32.64 -2.12 -5.12
C ALA A 145 32.66 -3.54 -5.70
N SER A 146 31.54 -4.05 -6.12
CA SER A 146 31.40 -5.37 -6.74
C SER A 146 32.16 -5.46 -8.07
N ARG A 147 32.15 -4.42 -8.88
CA ARG A 147 32.94 -4.38 -10.15
C ARG A 147 34.44 -4.36 -9.92
N ILE A 148 34.90 -3.63 -8.92
CA ILE A 148 36.31 -3.60 -8.55
C ILE A 148 36.75 -4.99 -8.05
N ALA A 149 35.95 -5.64 -7.21
CA ALA A 149 36.24 -6.98 -6.72
C ALA A 149 36.25 -8.05 -7.81
N ALA A 150 35.43 -7.90 -8.86
CA ALA A 150 35.35 -8.83 -9.98
C ALA A 150 36.48 -8.63 -11.01
N ASN A 151 37.20 -7.49 -11.00
CA ASN A 151 38.24 -7.16 -11.95
C ASN A 151 39.44 -6.52 -11.23
N PRO A 152 40.23 -7.30 -10.46
CA PRO A 152 41.26 -6.77 -9.54
C PRO A 152 42.55 -6.26 -10.23
N GLY A 153 42.59 -6.11 -11.58
CA GLY A 153 43.73 -5.55 -12.33
C GLY A 153 44.76 -6.58 -12.75
#